data_d52e764bea46afe011b7d2bd87d8f839
#
_entry.id   d52e764bea46afe011b7d2bd87d8f839
#
_cell.length_a   1.000
_cell.length_b   1.000
_cell.length_c   1.000
_cell.angle_alpha   90.00
_cell.angle_beta   90.00
_cell.angle_gamma   90.00
#
_symmetry.space_group_name_H-M   'P 1'
#
loop_
_entity.id
_entity.type
_entity.pdbx_description
1 polymer ?
#
loop_
_entity_poly.entity_id
_entity_poly.type
_entity_poly.pdbx_seq_one_letter_code
_entity_poly.pdbx_strand_id
1 'polypeptide(L)'
;MGNVLPLFDPSSETVMFEGQMWDINDNRIFNARFEKYLNAPPANGADDVAYRAAMDGIRQALSPHNKAKGGRVDLNGAVSLLERASMYPQDGRMSESIANAVYRIWLARKQGNELAKANERLRKNRSDTVRNAELATKPSALKPATSAQASAANQAAQQGSKAEDMVGRLSAAGEYATRYAEIQAKITANEGVMAVSELESKLEFQGLMVQFFAQRRFEHVIAAARIYTEFYNDGGGRIQFKEGSDAGNVFKDVAGFDPTVTSLDSLANEAIQDTAQAIEAFNFLIEKDERASASKRLMEAFMVGEFLPPVQTVSLEKKQSILKFVEGYNQLLSSLEVKDYALAEEKVTELRGLAGDFDHSKPMAAINTARLTSNMHVQTAVNEGLRGNEQAYKENIAAATQIWPTNPELKTAFDSMSKQGNRQIQTTIDLDRLIATRSFRQIYTDQGRYIAAVVDDEKRKEDLEEIIANIMTIDISIQQARKLAEVGNAFGAWETVEEVFKEFSDDPPLSKARSDYATEVAPFVSALKRAEDLEERGQTGAGLAWYLKSRQMYPASTFAARGIKRLVDEVLPDQGPALEANE
;
A
#
# COMPACT_ATOMS: atom_id res chain seq x y z
N MET A 1 -2.11 8.18 -19.97
CA MET A 1 -1.42 8.12 -18.68
C MET A 1 -2.41 8.38 -17.61
N GLY A 2 -2.87 7.32 -17.01
CA GLY A 2 -3.77 7.48 -15.92
C GLY A 2 -3.01 7.63 -14.63
N ASN A 3 -2.62 8.81 -14.29
CA ASN A 3 -2.22 9.09 -12.95
C ASN A 3 -3.45 9.24 -12.09
N VAL A 4 -3.60 8.42 -11.09
CA VAL A 4 -4.63 8.62 -10.08
C VAL A 4 -4.45 9.90 -9.37
N LEU A 5 -3.23 10.27 -9.31
CA LEU A 5 -2.81 11.47 -8.65
C LEU A 5 -1.95 12.24 -9.64
N PRO A 6 -2.54 12.59 -10.77
CA PRO A 6 -1.86 13.30 -11.83
C PRO A 6 -1.42 14.70 -11.48
N LEU A 7 -1.90 15.12 -10.48
CA LEU A 7 -1.69 16.09 -9.58
C LEU A 7 -0.31 16.28 -9.22
N PHE A 8 0.30 15.25 -9.15
CA PHE A 8 1.67 15.23 -8.96
C PHE A 8 2.26 15.55 -10.30
N ASP A 9 2.51 16.71 -10.56
CA ASP A 9 3.21 17.17 -11.75
C ASP A 9 3.26 16.12 -12.89
N PRO A 10 2.58 16.28 -14.00
CA PRO A 10 2.62 15.31 -15.11
C PRO A 10 4.04 14.98 -15.58
N SER A 11 5.03 15.79 -15.21
CA SER A 11 6.45 15.56 -15.47
C SER A 11 7.18 14.81 -14.36
N SER A 12 6.58 14.62 -13.18
CA SER A 12 7.16 13.82 -12.09
C SER A 12 6.31 12.58 -11.82
N GLU A 13 6.45 11.62 -12.69
CA GLU A 13 5.84 10.30 -12.58
C GLU A 13 6.52 9.42 -11.53
N THR A 14 7.52 9.95 -10.86
CA THR A 14 8.39 9.21 -9.96
C THR A 14 8.47 9.87 -8.59
N VAL A 15 8.50 9.03 -7.54
CA VAL A 15 8.77 9.44 -6.16
C VAL A 15 10.11 8.85 -5.74
N MET A 16 10.93 9.66 -5.08
CA MET A 16 12.18 9.18 -4.52
C MET A 16 11.90 8.45 -3.21
N PHE A 17 12.25 7.17 -3.15
CA PHE A 17 12.14 6.33 -1.97
C PHE A 17 13.46 5.58 -1.79
N GLU A 18 14.08 5.70 -0.63
CA GLU A 18 15.40 5.10 -0.32
C GLU A 18 16.49 5.40 -1.35
N GLY A 19 16.48 6.61 -1.91
CA GLY A 19 17.44 7.01 -2.94
C GLY A 19 17.19 6.43 -4.33
N GLN A 20 16.09 5.69 -4.51
CA GLN A 20 15.63 5.16 -5.80
C GLN A 20 14.39 5.90 -6.28
N MET A 21 14.34 6.11 -7.60
CA MET A 21 13.16 6.69 -8.27
C MET A 21 12.17 5.58 -8.58
N TRP A 22 10.97 5.68 -8.02
CA TRP A 22 9.86 4.75 -8.24
C TRP A 22 8.83 5.38 -9.15
N ASP A 23 8.41 4.65 -10.18
CA ASP A 23 7.30 5.04 -11.02
C ASP A 23 5.98 4.76 -10.28
N ILE A 24 5.24 5.84 -9.99
CA ILE A 24 3.96 5.76 -9.28
C ILE A 24 2.86 5.26 -10.21
N ASN A 25 2.96 5.53 -11.50
CA ASN A 25 1.89 5.27 -12.46
C ASN A 25 1.66 3.77 -12.69
N ASP A 26 2.71 2.98 -12.61
CA ASP A 26 2.62 1.53 -12.78
C ASP A 26 2.17 0.79 -11.51
N ASN A 27 2.08 1.50 -10.36
CA ASN A 27 1.73 0.86 -9.10
C ASN A 27 0.24 1.03 -8.74
N ARG A 28 -0.63 0.26 -9.40
CA ARG A 28 -2.08 0.26 -9.17
C ARG A 28 -2.45 -0.01 -7.71
N ILE A 29 -1.73 -0.91 -7.04
CA ILE A 29 -1.99 -1.27 -5.63
C ILE A 29 -1.67 -0.10 -4.72
N PHE A 30 -0.56 0.58 -4.95
CA PHE A 30 -0.17 1.77 -4.19
C PHE A 30 -1.22 2.86 -4.32
N ASN A 31 -1.62 3.16 -5.54
CA ASN A 31 -2.58 4.20 -5.84
C ASN A 31 -3.95 3.94 -5.19
N ALA A 32 -4.46 2.72 -5.27
CA ALA A 32 -5.71 2.34 -4.61
C ALA A 32 -5.63 2.46 -3.07
N ARG A 33 -4.49 2.12 -2.48
CA ARG A 33 -4.25 2.31 -1.04
C ARG A 33 -4.17 3.77 -0.65
N PHE A 34 -3.53 4.61 -1.47
CA PHE A 34 -3.42 6.03 -1.20
C PHE A 34 -4.78 6.74 -1.32
N GLU A 35 -5.57 6.42 -2.33
CA GLU A 35 -6.93 6.93 -2.44
C GLU A 35 -7.81 6.52 -1.25
N LYS A 36 -7.71 5.26 -0.83
CA LYS A 36 -8.37 4.79 0.39
C LYS A 36 -7.92 5.59 1.62
N TYR A 37 -6.63 5.87 1.73
CA TYR A 37 -6.08 6.68 2.82
C TYR A 37 -6.61 8.12 2.79
N LEU A 38 -6.70 8.77 1.63
CA LEU A 38 -7.24 10.13 1.50
C LEU A 38 -8.70 10.23 1.97
N ASN A 39 -9.48 9.17 1.78
CA ASN A 39 -10.87 9.09 2.19
C ASN A 39 -11.08 8.58 3.64
N ALA A 40 -10.03 8.03 4.27
CA ALA A 40 -10.14 7.48 5.61
C ALA A 40 -10.09 8.58 6.68
N PRO A 41 -10.86 8.48 7.78
CA PRO A 41 -10.69 9.39 8.92
C PRO A 41 -9.29 9.25 9.53
N PRO A 42 -8.80 10.27 10.25
CA PRO A 42 -7.54 10.17 10.98
C PRO A 42 -7.65 9.12 12.10
N ALA A 43 -6.57 8.39 12.34
CA ALA A 43 -6.47 7.41 13.40
C ALA A 43 -6.28 8.11 14.77
N ASN A 44 -7.32 8.75 15.27
CA ASN A 44 -7.33 9.52 16.52
C ASN A 44 -8.33 8.97 17.55
N GLY A 45 -8.86 7.78 17.34
CA GLY A 45 -9.71 7.10 18.31
C GLY A 45 -8.97 6.79 19.63
N ALA A 46 -9.71 6.47 20.67
CA ALA A 46 -9.12 6.15 21.99
C ALA A 46 -8.13 4.97 21.89
N ASP A 47 -8.47 3.96 21.10
CA ASP A 47 -7.62 2.80 20.88
C ASP A 47 -6.35 3.16 20.09
N ASP A 48 -6.45 4.06 19.10
CA ASP A 48 -5.29 4.52 18.33
C ASP A 48 -4.31 5.30 19.21
N VAL A 49 -4.83 6.17 20.09
CA VAL A 49 -4.01 6.92 21.04
C VAL A 49 -3.34 5.97 22.05
N ALA A 50 -4.10 5.00 22.57
CA ALA A 50 -3.59 4.02 23.52
C ALA A 50 -2.53 3.09 22.88
N TYR A 51 -2.73 2.67 21.63
CA TYR A 51 -1.76 1.90 20.87
C TYR A 51 -0.46 2.68 20.66
N ARG A 52 -0.55 3.94 20.17
CA ARG A 52 0.64 4.80 20.00
C ARG A 52 1.39 5.01 21.31
N ALA A 53 0.67 5.23 22.39
CA ALA A 53 1.29 5.36 23.72
C ALA A 53 2.02 4.08 24.15
N ALA A 54 1.50 2.90 23.80
CA ALA A 54 2.18 1.63 24.03
C ALA A 54 3.46 1.51 23.20
N MET A 55 3.41 1.84 21.88
CA MET A 55 4.57 1.81 21.00
C MET A 55 5.65 2.81 21.42
N ASP A 56 5.28 4.03 21.78
CA ASP A 56 6.20 5.02 22.33
C ASP A 56 6.83 4.53 23.65
N GLY A 57 6.04 3.90 24.50
CA GLY A 57 6.52 3.28 25.74
C GLY A 57 7.55 2.18 25.47
N ILE A 58 7.32 1.32 24.48
CA ILE A 58 8.28 0.28 24.04
C ILE A 58 9.59 0.95 23.61
N ARG A 59 9.51 1.97 22.75
CA ARG A 59 10.68 2.69 22.25
C ARG A 59 11.48 3.35 23.38
N GLN A 60 10.79 3.93 24.36
CA GLN A 60 11.41 4.52 25.55
C GLN A 60 12.06 3.47 26.45
N ALA A 61 11.37 2.34 26.69
CA ALA A 61 11.89 1.25 27.50
C ALA A 61 13.17 0.65 26.90
N LEU A 62 13.22 0.54 25.57
CA LEU A 62 14.35 0.03 24.80
C LEU A 62 15.40 1.10 24.45
N SER A 63 15.25 2.34 24.92
CA SER A 63 16.24 3.39 24.69
C SER A 63 17.49 3.16 25.53
N PRO A 64 18.70 3.24 24.94
CA PRO A 64 19.96 3.18 25.70
C PRO A 64 20.14 4.37 26.65
N HIS A 65 19.33 5.43 26.48
CA HIS A 65 19.31 6.62 27.33
C HIS A 65 18.09 6.65 28.26
N ASN A 66 17.56 5.51 28.62
CA ASN A 66 16.39 5.42 29.51
C ASN A 66 16.67 6.02 30.89
N LYS A 67 16.23 7.26 31.11
CA LYS A 67 16.44 8.01 32.37
C LYS A 67 15.78 7.33 33.59
N ALA A 68 14.65 6.64 33.39
CA ALA A 68 13.91 5.95 34.43
C ALA A 68 14.66 4.73 35.00
N LYS A 69 15.57 4.15 34.24
CA LYS A 69 16.40 2.98 34.61
C LYS A 69 17.90 3.30 34.68
N GLY A 70 18.25 4.56 34.86
CA GLY A 70 19.67 4.97 34.98
C GLY A 70 20.51 4.68 33.73
N GLY A 71 19.91 4.81 32.56
CA GLY A 71 20.56 4.58 31.25
C GLY A 71 20.61 3.11 30.83
N ARG A 72 19.85 2.23 31.44
CA ARG A 72 19.74 0.80 31.06
C ARG A 72 18.43 0.51 30.35
N VAL A 73 18.47 -0.42 29.42
CA VAL A 73 17.28 -0.93 28.73
C VAL A 73 16.36 -1.65 29.73
N ASP A 74 15.05 -1.34 29.70
CA ASP A 74 14.03 -2.03 30.49
C ASP A 74 13.33 -3.10 29.64
N LEU A 75 13.98 -4.25 29.46
CA LEU A 75 13.46 -5.33 28.65
C LEU A 75 12.11 -5.87 29.17
N ASN A 76 11.94 -5.99 30.51
CA ASN A 76 10.71 -6.48 31.09
C ASN A 76 9.54 -5.50 30.87
N GLY A 77 9.80 -4.20 31.03
CA GLY A 77 8.83 -3.17 30.71
C GLY A 77 8.44 -3.18 29.23
N ALA A 78 9.42 -3.34 28.33
CA ALA A 78 9.17 -3.44 26.90
C ALA A 78 8.30 -4.64 26.54
N VAL A 79 8.57 -5.84 27.10
CA VAL A 79 7.77 -7.06 26.84
C VAL A 79 6.33 -6.90 27.31
N SER A 80 6.11 -6.33 28.51
CA SER A 80 4.74 -6.07 29.00
C SER A 80 3.99 -5.09 28.10
N LEU A 81 4.69 -4.09 27.54
CA LEU A 81 4.09 -3.15 26.59
C LEU A 81 3.82 -3.78 25.22
N LEU A 82 4.66 -4.72 24.76
CA LEU A 82 4.40 -5.54 23.55
C LEU A 82 3.11 -6.36 23.70
N GLU A 83 2.92 -7.03 24.85
CA GLU A 83 1.69 -7.75 25.15
C GLU A 83 0.45 -6.81 25.11
N ARG A 84 0.58 -5.61 25.66
CA ARG A 84 -0.48 -4.61 25.62
C ARG A 84 -0.73 -4.09 24.20
N ALA A 85 0.31 -3.80 23.42
CA ALA A 85 0.19 -3.33 22.05
C ALA A 85 -0.50 -4.37 21.15
N SER A 86 -0.23 -5.66 21.37
CA SER A 86 -0.83 -6.76 20.59
C SER A 86 -2.35 -6.89 20.74
N MET A 87 -2.94 -6.27 21.76
CA MET A 87 -4.41 -6.26 21.97
C MET A 87 -5.14 -5.35 20.97
N TYR A 88 -4.42 -4.43 20.32
CA TYR A 88 -5.03 -3.48 19.39
C TYR A 88 -5.02 -4.01 17.95
N PRO A 89 -6.13 -3.84 17.19
CA PRO A 89 -6.20 -4.29 15.80
C PRO A 89 -5.11 -3.70 14.89
N GLN A 90 -4.67 -2.47 15.18
CA GLN A 90 -3.63 -1.75 14.42
C GLN A 90 -2.27 -2.46 14.45
N ASP A 91 -2.00 -3.22 15.50
CA ASP A 91 -0.76 -3.98 15.67
C ASP A 91 -0.63 -5.13 14.67
N GLY A 92 -1.76 -5.75 14.26
CA GLY A 92 -1.75 -6.89 13.37
C GLY A 92 -0.96 -8.10 13.89
N ARG A 93 -0.89 -8.27 15.22
CA ARG A 93 -0.15 -9.32 15.95
C ARG A 93 1.38 -9.25 15.83
N MET A 94 1.92 -8.12 15.42
CA MET A 94 3.38 -7.98 15.28
C MET A 94 4.08 -7.92 16.63
N SER A 95 3.53 -7.17 17.58
CA SER A 95 4.03 -7.12 18.96
C SER A 95 3.95 -8.50 19.65
N GLU A 96 2.89 -9.26 19.40
CA GLU A 96 2.78 -10.66 19.86
C GLU A 96 3.88 -11.53 19.27
N SER A 97 4.19 -11.37 17.98
CA SER A 97 5.27 -12.13 17.33
C SER A 97 6.63 -11.83 17.95
N ILE A 98 6.91 -10.56 18.27
CA ILE A 98 8.13 -10.15 18.98
C ILE A 98 8.15 -10.77 20.39
N ALA A 99 7.07 -10.68 21.15
CA ALA A 99 6.97 -11.24 22.51
C ALA A 99 7.17 -12.75 22.50
N ASN A 100 6.58 -13.47 21.54
CA ASN A 100 6.78 -14.91 21.36
C ASN A 100 8.23 -15.26 21.03
N ALA A 101 8.89 -14.49 20.16
CA ALA A 101 10.30 -14.68 19.85
C ALA A 101 11.19 -14.47 21.08
N VAL A 102 10.90 -13.44 21.89
CA VAL A 102 11.58 -13.21 23.19
C VAL A 102 11.37 -14.40 24.13
N TYR A 103 10.16 -14.91 24.24
CA TYR A 103 9.86 -16.08 25.06
C TYR A 103 10.63 -17.32 24.61
N ARG A 104 10.75 -17.56 23.30
CA ARG A 104 11.54 -18.66 22.74
C ARG A 104 13.02 -18.54 23.07
N ILE A 105 13.61 -17.33 22.97
CA ILE A 105 14.99 -17.09 23.39
C ILE A 105 15.15 -17.41 24.88
N TRP A 106 14.23 -16.95 25.71
CA TRP A 106 14.26 -17.25 27.14
C TRP A 106 14.19 -18.75 27.41
N LEU A 107 13.30 -19.46 26.71
CA LEU A 107 13.15 -20.92 26.85
C LEU A 107 14.42 -21.64 26.38
N ALA A 108 14.98 -21.28 25.25
CA ALA A 108 16.22 -21.83 24.73
C ALA A 108 17.39 -21.62 25.72
N ARG A 109 17.52 -20.44 26.31
CA ARG A 109 18.51 -20.15 27.34
C ARG A 109 18.30 -20.96 28.63
N LYS A 110 17.04 -21.10 29.07
CA LYS A 110 16.71 -21.93 30.23
C LYS A 110 17.10 -23.39 30.01
N GLN A 111 16.71 -23.94 28.86
CA GLN A 111 17.08 -25.32 28.47
C GLN A 111 18.60 -25.47 28.33
N GLY A 112 19.26 -24.48 27.69
CA GLY A 112 20.71 -24.46 27.58
C GLY A 112 21.42 -24.45 28.93
N ASN A 113 20.94 -23.69 29.91
CA ASN A 113 21.47 -23.67 31.28
C ASN A 113 21.29 -25.03 31.98
N GLU A 114 20.16 -25.71 31.78
CA GLU A 114 19.93 -27.05 32.33
C GLU A 114 20.86 -28.07 31.70
N LEU A 115 21.05 -28.03 30.36
CA LEU A 115 21.99 -28.89 29.65
C LEU A 115 23.45 -28.57 30.03
N ALA A 116 23.81 -27.30 30.23
CA ALA A 116 25.14 -26.92 30.71
C ALA A 116 25.44 -27.51 32.09
N LYS A 117 24.47 -27.44 33.05
CA LYS A 117 24.58 -28.06 34.36
C LYS A 117 24.69 -29.60 34.25
N ALA A 118 23.94 -30.21 33.34
CA ALA A 118 24.03 -31.62 33.04
C ALA A 118 25.41 -31.98 32.48
N ASN A 119 25.95 -31.19 31.57
CA ASN A 119 27.30 -31.38 31.02
C ASN A 119 28.39 -31.23 32.08
N GLU A 120 28.23 -30.28 33.01
CA GLU A 120 29.17 -30.16 34.13
C GLU A 120 29.20 -31.43 34.98
N ARG A 121 28.04 -32.01 35.31
CA ARG A 121 27.95 -33.31 36.01
C ARG A 121 28.58 -34.45 35.18
N LEU A 122 28.31 -34.49 33.89
CA LEU A 122 28.89 -35.48 32.97
C LEU A 122 30.41 -35.32 32.87
N ARG A 123 30.95 -34.11 32.80
CA ARG A 123 32.39 -33.85 32.80
C ARG A 123 33.06 -34.34 34.10
N LYS A 124 32.39 -34.14 35.26
CA LYS A 124 32.86 -34.68 36.52
C LYS A 124 32.86 -36.23 36.51
N ASN A 125 31.75 -36.84 36.08
CA ASN A 125 31.67 -38.29 35.93
C ASN A 125 32.74 -38.84 34.97
N ARG A 126 33.04 -38.12 33.89
CA ARG A 126 34.11 -38.45 32.94
C ARG A 126 35.47 -38.43 33.63
N SER A 127 35.77 -37.40 34.42
CA SER A 127 37.01 -37.32 35.21
C SER A 127 37.11 -38.46 36.23
N ASP A 128 36.03 -38.78 36.95
CA ASP A 128 35.98 -39.88 37.87
C ASP A 128 36.18 -41.24 37.16
N THR A 129 35.61 -41.43 35.96
CA THR A 129 35.79 -42.60 35.12
C THR A 129 37.25 -42.79 34.73
N VAL A 130 37.94 -41.73 34.30
CA VAL A 130 39.38 -41.74 33.97
C VAL A 130 40.19 -42.11 35.22
N ARG A 131 39.92 -41.48 36.36
CA ARG A 131 40.61 -41.75 37.61
C ARG A 131 40.42 -43.22 38.07
N ASN A 132 39.19 -43.75 37.95
CA ASN A 132 38.89 -45.09 38.29
C ASN A 132 39.57 -46.09 37.33
N ALA A 133 39.65 -45.79 36.05
CA ALA A 133 40.41 -46.57 35.07
C ALA A 133 41.89 -46.60 35.40
N GLU A 134 42.48 -45.49 35.79
CA GLU A 134 43.89 -45.41 36.23
C GLU A 134 44.11 -46.23 37.48
N LEU A 135 43.20 -46.21 38.43
CA LEU A 135 43.30 -47.01 39.65
C LEU A 135 43.13 -48.53 39.37
N ALA A 136 42.21 -48.88 38.47
CA ALA A 136 41.97 -50.27 38.08
C ALA A 136 43.10 -50.90 37.25
N THR A 137 43.81 -50.07 36.49
CA THR A 137 44.92 -50.49 35.63
C THR A 137 46.30 -50.49 36.33
N LYS A 138 46.43 -49.87 37.51
CA LYS A 138 47.67 -49.87 38.27
C LYS A 138 47.96 -51.28 38.75
N PRO A 139 49.23 -51.82 38.58
CA PRO A 139 49.60 -53.11 39.10
C PRO A 139 49.42 -53.11 40.60
N SER A 140 48.70 -54.11 41.16
CA SER A 140 48.71 -54.36 42.61
C SER A 140 50.16 -54.58 43.01
N ALA A 141 50.65 -53.79 43.95
CA ALA A 141 51.96 -54.01 44.53
C ALA A 141 51.89 -55.32 45.35
N LEU A 142 52.25 -56.37 44.68
CA LEU A 142 52.46 -57.68 45.40
C LEU A 142 53.53 -57.43 46.45
N LYS A 143 53.18 -57.56 47.72
CA LYS A 143 54.13 -57.61 48.78
C LYS A 143 55.09 -58.78 48.47
N PRO A 144 56.42 -58.63 48.53
CA PRO A 144 57.31 -59.72 48.28
C PRO A 144 57.11 -60.78 49.34
N ALA A 145 56.70 -61.99 48.94
CA ALA A 145 56.65 -63.13 49.81
C ALA A 145 58.08 -63.52 50.15
N THR A 146 58.46 -63.25 51.37
CA THR A 146 59.68 -63.77 51.97
C THR A 146 59.44 -65.22 52.43
N SER A 147 59.65 -66.19 51.56
CA SER A 147 60.11 -67.55 51.93
C SER A 147 60.49 -68.32 50.66
N ALA A 148 61.74 -68.78 50.67
CA ALA A 148 62.30 -69.67 49.66
C ALA A 148 61.67 -71.06 49.85
N GLN A 149 60.70 -71.38 49.04
CA GLN A 149 60.29 -72.75 48.63
C GLN A 149 58.87 -72.66 47.98
N ALA A 150 58.83 -72.29 46.75
CA ALA A 150 57.63 -72.44 45.95
C ALA A 150 57.88 -73.50 44.89
N SER A 151 57.20 -74.60 44.97
CA SER A 151 57.22 -75.66 43.99
C SER A 151 56.68 -75.18 42.62
N ALA A 152 57.07 -75.86 41.55
CA ALA A 152 56.68 -75.49 40.18
C ALA A 152 55.17 -75.34 39.97
N ALA A 153 54.34 -76.02 40.78
CA ALA A 153 52.89 -75.89 40.79
C ALA A 153 52.41 -74.46 41.24
N ASN A 154 53.13 -73.83 42.20
CA ASN A 154 52.82 -72.52 42.67
C ASN A 154 53.23 -71.45 41.66
N GLN A 155 54.21 -71.69 40.79
CA GLN A 155 54.59 -70.81 39.71
C GLN A 155 53.58 -70.81 38.57
N ALA A 156 53.02 -72.02 38.24
CA ALA A 156 51.94 -72.11 37.25
C ALA A 156 50.63 -71.48 37.74
N ALA A 157 50.29 -71.67 39.04
CA ALA A 157 49.15 -70.97 39.63
C ALA A 157 49.31 -69.46 39.73
N GLN A 158 50.54 -68.98 40.02
CA GLN A 158 50.85 -67.57 40.02
C GLN A 158 50.89 -66.94 38.58
N GLN A 159 51.24 -67.73 37.57
CA GLN A 159 51.13 -67.26 36.16
C GLN A 159 49.69 -67.29 35.69
N GLY A 160 48.89 -68.27 36.07
CA GLY A 160 47.43 -68.27 35.79
C GLY A 160 46.73 -67.09 36.44
N SER A 161 47.00 -66.87 37.75
CA SER A 161 46.43 -65.70 38.45
C SER A 161 46.87 -64.34 37.88
N LYS A 162 48.10 -64.27 37.39
CA LYS A 162 48.54 -63.04 36.67
C LYS A 162 47.89 -62.87 35.31
N ALA A 163 47.58 -63.94 34.59
CA ALA A 163 46.86 -63.88 33.31
C ALA A 163 45.40 -63.50 33.52
N GLU A 164 44.75 -64.12 34.53
CA GLU A 164 43.39 -63.77 34.93
C GLU A 164 43.29 -62.33 35.42
N ASP A 165 44.23 -61.81 36.20
CA ASP A 165 44.30 -60.43 36.64
C ASP A 165 44.54 -59.49 35.45
N MET A 166 45.36 -59.89 34.47
CA MET A 166 45.58 -59.11 33.25
C MET A 166 44.37 -59.11 32.36
N VAL A 167 43.63 -60.20 32.18
CA VAL A 167 42.37 -60.26 31.44
C VAL A 167 41.28 -59.42 32.13
N GLY A 168 41.20 -59.54 33.48
CA GLY A 168 40.27 -58.69 34.26
C GLY A 168 40.56 -57.20 34.13
N ARG A 169 41.84 -56.80 34.12
CA ARG A 169 42.23 -55.36 33.87
C ARG A 169 41.95 -54.91 32.47
N LEU A 170 42.15 -55.74 31.45
CA LEU A 170 41.81 -55.45 30.06
C LEU A 170 40.30 -55.28 29.87
N SER A 171 39.52 -56.19 30.51
CA SER A 171 38.06 -56.06 30.49
C SER A 171 37.58 -54.80 31.20
N ALA A 172 38.10 -54.51 32.41
CA ALA A 172 37.80 -53.28 33.12
C ALA A 172 38.22 -52.02 32.34
N ALA A 173 39.37 -52.00 31.66
CA ALA A 173 39.81 -50.92 30.80
C ALA A 173 38.86 -50.72 29.63
N GLY A 174 38.37 -51.83 29.02
CA GLY A 174 37.34 -51.74 27.93
C GLY A 174 36.03 -51.18 28.43
N GLU A 175 35.52 -51.55 29.59
CA GLU A 175 34.31 -51.00 30.18
C GLU A 175 34.45 -49.53 30.51
N TYR A 176 35.58 -49.09 31.05
CA TYR A 176 35.84 -47.66 31.31
C TYR A 176 35.98 -46.87 30.02
N ALA A 177 36.61 -47.40 28.98
CA ALA A 177 36.72 -46.77 27.67
C ALA A 177 35.33 -46.56 27.01
N THR A 178 34.48 -47.60 27.07
CA THR A 178 33.11 -47.52 26.57
C THR A 178 32.31 -46.48 27.34
N ARG A 179 32.38 -46.49 28.67
CA ARG A 179 31.68 -45.50 29.51
C ARG A 179 32.18 -44.08 29.29
N TYR A 180 33.48 -43.88 29.05
CA TYR A 180 34.04 -42.59 28.68
C TYR A 180 33.48 -42.10 27.35
N ALA A 181 33.46 -42.98 26.34
CA ALA A 181 32.91 -42.65 25.02
C ALA A 181 31.42 -42.28 25.07
N GLU A 182 30.62 -43.01 25.86
CA GLU A 182 29.20 -42.72 26.09
C GLU A 182 29.00 -41.32 26.74
N ILE A 183 29.79 -41.03 27.79
CA ILE A 183 29.70 -39.73 28.48
C ILE A 183 30.12 -38.60 27.51
N GLN A 184 31.17 -38.81 26.75
CA GLN A 184 31.63 -37.83 25.77
C GLN A 184 30.59 -37.60 24.67
N ALA A 185 29.96 -38.64 24.15
CA ALA A 185 28.89 -38.54 23.15
C ALA A 185 27.68 -37.77 23.70
N LYS A 186 27.29 -37.98 24.96
CA LYS A 186 26.22 -37.22 25.62
C LYS A 186 26.56 -35.73 25.76
N ILE A 187 27.79 -35.40 26.14
CA ILE A 187 28.24 -34.01 26.23
C ILE A 187 28.17 -33.33 24.86
N THR A 188 28.72 -33.96 23.82
CA THR A 188 28.72 -33.44 22.46
C THR A 188 27.28 -33.26 21.91
N ALA A 189 26.40 -34.24 22.18
CA ALA A 189 24.98 -34.16 21.79
C ALA A 189 24.28 -32.98 22.48
N ASN A 190 24.47 -32.78 23.78
CA ASN A 190 23.91 -31.67 24.52
C ASN A 190 24.45 -30.32 24.02
N GLU A 191 25.76 -30.21 23.71
CA GLU A 191 26.37 -29.02 23.14
C GLU A 191 25.79 -28.71 21.73
N GLY A 192 25.55 -29.74 20.92
CA GLY A 192 24.88 -29.64 19.64
C GLY A 192 23.46 -29.11 19.76
N VAL A 193 22.67 -29.66 20.69
CA VAL A 193 21.28 -29.21 20.94
C VAL A 193 21.26 -27.74 21.39
N MET A 194 22.17 -27.31 22.27
CA MET A 194 22.27 -25.93 22.71
C MET A 194 22.58 -24.97 21.54
N ALA A 195 23.58 -25.33 20.73
CA ALA A 195 24.00 -24.53 19.59
C ALA A 195 22.89 -24.37 18.53
N VAL A 196 22.19 -25.46 18.21
CA VAL A 196 21.07 -25.46 17.26
C VAL A 196 19.91 -24.61 17.78
N SER A 197 19.51 -24.80 19.04
CA SER A 197 18.40 -24.05 19.64
C SER A 197 18.68 -22.53 19.70
N GLU A 198 19.91 -22.13 19.99
CA GLU A 198 20.33 -20.73 19.99
C GLU A 198 20.31 -20.16 18.57
N LEU A 199 20.83 -20.90 17.59
CA LEU A 199 20.85 -20.47 16.18
C LEU A 199 19.43 -20.34 15.62
N GLU A 200 18.54 -21.29 15.88
CA GLU A 200 17.14 -21.25 15.45
C GLU A 200 16.43 -20.01 16.00
N SER A 201 16.55 -19.74 17.29
CA SER A 201 15.95 -18.58 17.93
C SER A 201 16.47 -17.26 17.35
N LYS A 202 17.76 -17.20 17.02
CA LYS A 202 18.42 -16.07 16.41
C LYS A 202 17.91 -15.80 14.99
N LEU A 203 17.86 -16.85 14.15
CA LEU A 203 17.38 -16.75 12.77
C LEU A 203 15.90 -16.36 12.69
N GLU A 204 15.09 -16.91 13.58
CA GLU A 204 13.67 -16.56 13.65
C GLU A 204 13.49 -15.06 13.97
N PHE A 205 14.25 -14.54 14.94
CA PHE A 205 14.16 -13.14 15.31
C PHE A 205 14.64 -12.21 14.18
N GLN A 206 15.70 -12.60 13.49
CA GLN A 206 16.18 -11.89 12.30
C GLN A 206 15.15 -11.91 11.18
N GLY A 207 14.47 -13.04 10.97
CA GLY A 207 13.39 -13.17 9.99
C GLY A 207 12.22 -12.23 10.26
N LEU A 208 11.82 -12.08 11.53
CA LEU A 208 10.77 -11.15 11.95
C LEU A 208 11.15 -9.68 11.62
N MET A 209 12.38 -9.26 11.90
CA MET A 209 12.84 -7.90 11.59
C MET A 209 12.76 -7.60 10.11
N VAL A 210 13.21 -8.53 9.27
CA VAL A 210 13.14 -8.41 7.80
C VAL A 210 11.70 -8.33 7.33
N GLN A 211 10.82 -9.18 7.86
CA GLN A 211 9.40 -9.16 7.54
C GLN A 211 8.75 -7.82 7.90
N PHE A 212 9.01 -7.29 9.09
CA PHE A 212 8.47 -6.00 9.51
C PHE A 212 9.00 -4.86 8.66
N PHE A 213 10.28 -4.90 8.28
CA PHE A 213 10.87 -3.91 7.39
C PHE A 213 10.20 -3.93 6.01
N ALA A 214 10.04 -5.09 5.40
CA ALA A 214 9.33 -5.26 4.14
C ALA A 214 7.87 -4.77 4.20
N GLN A 215 7.22 -4.91 5.36
CA GLN A 215 5.88 -4.41 5.63
C GLN A 215 5.84 -2.93 6.04
N ARG A 216 6.96 -2.23 6.05
CA ARG A 216 7.11 -0.82 6.50
C ARG A 216 6.63 -0.57 7.93
N ARG A 217 6.73 -1.58 8.79
CA ARG A 217 6.41 -1.51 10.21
C ARG A 217 7.65 -1.10 11.03
N PHE A 218 8.19 0.06 10.72
CA PHE A 218 9.50 0.51 11.21
C PHE A 218 9.60 0.58 12.73
N GLU A 219 8.53 0.95 13.44
CA GLU A 219 8.52 0.94 14.91
C GLU A 219 8.75 -0.46 15.48
N HIS A 220 8.19 -1.50 14.85
CA HIS A 220 8.41 -2.90 15.24
C HIS A 220 9.81 -3.39 14.86
N VAL A 221 10.37 -2.91 13.73
CA VAL A 221 11.77 -3.20 13.37
C VAL A 221 12.70 -2.68 14.44
N ILE A 222 12.53 -1.42 14.88
CA ILE A 222 13.35 -0.79 15.92
C ILE A 222 13.21 -1.56 17.26
N ALA A 223 11.98 -1.90 17.63
CA ALA A 223 11.74 -2.68 18.85
C ALA A 223 12.43 -4.04 18.80
N ALA A 224 12.26 -4.77 17.71
CA ALA A 224 12.88 -6.07 17.50
C ALA A 224 14.40 -5.98 17.45
N ALA A 225 14.97 -5.02 16.72
CA ALA A 225 16.42 -4.86 16.59
C ALA A 225 17.09 -4.54 17.94
N ARG A 226 16.48 -3.67 18.75
CA ARG A 226 17.01 -3.32 20.08
C ARG A 226 16.91 -4.49 21.04
N ILE A 227 15.79 -5.22 21.05
CA ILE A 227 15.64 -6.43 21.86
C ILE A 227 16.67 -7.49 21.44
N TYR A 228 16.84 -7.70 20.13
CA TYR A 228 17.85 -8.63 19.62
C TYR A 228 19.25 -8.30 20.11
N THR A 229 19.64 -7.01 20.04
CA THR A 229 20.95 -6.53 20.47
C THR A 229 21.20 -6.79 21.96
N GLU A 230 20.18 -6.66 22.81
CA GLU A 230 20.28 -6.99 24.24
C GLU A 230 20.54 -8.48 24.49
N PHE A 231 20.07 -9.36 23.62
CA PHE A 231 20.27 -10.79 23.77
C PHE A 231 21.59 -11.28 23.19
N TYR A 232 21.96 -10.81 21.99
CA TYR A 232 23.03 -11.44 21.19
C TYR A 232 24.31 -10.62 21.09
N ASN A 233 24.27 -9.31 21.33
CA ASN A 233 25.42 -8.38 21.22
C ASN A 233 26.19 -8.44 19.90
N ASP A 234 25.54 -8.88 18.82
CA ASP A 234 26.13 -9.08 17.49
C ASP A 234 25.37 -8.33 16.39
N GLY A 235 24.80 -7.17 16.73
CA GLY A 235 23.99 -6.36 15.82
C GLY A 235 24.67 -5.99 14.49
N GLY A 236 26.01 -6.03 14.43
CA GLY A 236 26.77 -5.87 13.20
C GLY A 236 26.88 -7.14 12.34
N GLY A 237 26.37 -8.29 12.82
CA GLY A 237 26.33 -9.53 12.07
C GLY A 237 25.38 -9.47 10.89
N ARG A 238 25.77 -10.07 9.77
CA ARG A 238 24.90 -10.15 8.58
C ARG A 238 23.68 -11.00 8.89
N ILE A 239 22.52 -10.55 8.43
CA ILE A 239 21.29 -11.34 8.49
C ILE A 239 21.36 -12.43 7.43
N GLN A 240 21.23 -13.68 7.88
CA GLN A 240 21.23 -14.81 6.98
C GLN A 240 19.81 -15.09 6.48
N PHE A 241 19.62 -14.98 5.18
CA PHE A 241 18.37 -15.38 4.55
C PHE A 241 18.44 -16.85 4.15
N LYS A 242 17.31 -17.54 4.24
CA LYS A 242 17.18 -18.86 3.62
C LYS A 242 17.33 -18.70 2.11
N GLU A 243 18.23 -19.45 1.48
CA GLU A 243 18.43 -19.41 0.03
C GLU A 243 17.09 -19.58 -0.70
N GLY A 244 16.80 -18.66 -1.63
CA GLY A 244 15.54 -18.64 -2.39
C GLY A 244 14.34 -18.08 -1.64
N SER A 245 14.50 -17.45 -0.46
CA SER A 245 13.39 -16.76 0.21
C SER A 245 13.07 -15.43 -0.47
N ASP A 246 11.77 -15.11 -0.60
CA ASP A 246 11.30 -13.85 -1.17
C ASP A 246 11.91 -12.64 -0.46
N ALA A 247 12.05 -12.69 0.86
CA ALA A 247 12.69 -11.66 1.66
C ALA A 247 14.17 -11.43 1.29
N GLY A 248 14.93 -12.50 1.04
CA GLY A 248 16.33 -12.39 0.62
C GLY A 248 16.47 -11.79 -0.77
N ASN A 249 15.57 -12.11 -1.67
CA ASN A 249 15.56 -11.56 -3.04
C ASN A 249 15.20 -10.06 -3.01
N VAL A 250 14.17 -9.68 -2.27
CA VAL A 250 13.75 -8.27 -2.11
C VAL A 250 14.91 -7.41 -1.57
N PHE A 251 15.63 -7.89 -0.56
CA PHE A 251 16.73 -7.12 0.00
C PHE A 251 17.95 -7.04 -0.93
N LYS A 252 18.28 -8.10 -1.66
CA LYS A 252 19.38 -8.08 -2.64
C LYS A 252 19.10 -7.14 -3.80
N ASP A 253 17.85 -7.15 -4.29
CA ASP A 253 17.45 -6.36 -5.45
C ASP A 253 17.24 -4.88 -5.09
N VAL A 254 16.72 -4.59 -3.89
CA VAL A 254 16.35 -3.24 -3.47
C VAL A 254 17.49 -2.52 -2.73
N ALA A 255 18.18 -3.19 -1.82
CA ALA A 255 19.18 -2.54 -0.97
C ALA A 255 20.63 -2.69 -1.49
N GLY A 256 20.90 -3.66 -2.36
CA GLY A 256 22.23 -3.88 -2.93
C GLY A 256 23.31 -4.29 -1.91
N PHE A 257 22.94 -4.54 -0.65
CA PHE A 257 23.84 -4.97 0.41
C PHE A 257 23.19 -6.03 1.32
N ASP A 258 24.02 -6.81 2.01
CA ASP A 258 23.52 -7.75 3.01
C ASP A 258 23.14 -6.98 4.28
N PRO A 259 21.86 -6.96 4.68
CA PRO A 259 21.43 -6.20 5.85
C PRO A 259 22.00 -6.77 7.14
N THR A 260 22.31 -5.88 8.07
CA THR A 260 22.62 -6.21 9.46
C THR A 260 21.49 -5.74 10.35
N VAL A 261 21.42 -6.24 11.58
CA VAL A 261 20.41 -5.79 12.55
C VAL A 261 20.55 -4.28 12.81
N THR A 262 21.78 -3.80 12.93
CA THR A 262 22.07 -2.38 13.13
C THR A 262 21.68 -1.53 11.91
N SER A 263 21.92 -2.05 10.69
CA SER A 263 21.51 -1.32 9.48
C SER A 263 20.00 -1.22 9.35
N LEU A 264 19.26 -2.29 9.70
CA LEU A 264 17.77 -2.24 9.72
C LEU A 264 17.24 -1.26 10.77
N ASP A 265 17.83 -1.21 11.98
CA ASP A 265 17.46 -0.21 12.99
C ASP A 265 17.71 1.22 12.50
N SER A 266 18.88 1.46 11.87
CA SER A 266 19.23 2.78 11.31
C SER A 266 18.27 3.19 10.20
N LEU A 267 18.03 2.33 9.21
CA LEU A 267 17.13 2.59 8.11
C LEU A 267 15.66 2.81 8.58
N ALA A 268 15.24 2.05 9.58
CA ALA A 268 13.91 2.23 10.15
C ALA A 268 13.77 3.58 10.89
N ASN A 269 14.81 4.02 11.61
CA ASN A 269 14.84 5.35 12.24
C ASN A 269 14.87 6.47 11.19
N GLU A 270 15.64 6.33 10.11
CA GLU A 270 15.69 7.26 8.98
C GLU A 270 14.31 7.37 8.32
N ALA A 271 13.67 6.27 7.99
CA ALA A 271 12.32 6.25 7.42
C ALA A 271 11.28 6.96 8.31
N ILE A 272 11.38 6.81 9.64
CA ILE A 272 10.51 7.53 10.58
C ILE A 272 10.77 9.04 10.53
N GLN A 273 12.04 9.45 10.48
CA GLN A 273 12.41 10.86 10.41
C GLN A 273 11.98 11.49 9.08
N ASP A 274 12.24 10.81 7.96
CA ASP A 274 11.86 11.28 6.63
C ASP A 274 10.35 11.45 6.51
N THR A 275 9.59 10.48 7.01
CA THR A 275 8.13 10.57 7.06
C THR A 275 7.66 11.76 7.89
N ALA A 276 8.26 11.99 9.05
CA ALA A 276 7.90 13.13 9.90
C ALA A 276 8.21 14.47 9.23
N GLN A 277 9.37 14.59 8.59
CA GLN A 277 9.77 15.79 7.84
C GLN A 277 8.87 16.03 6.62
N ALA A 278 8.51 14.96 5.90
CA ALA A 278 7.61 15.06 4.76
C ALA A 278 6.20 15.54 5.19
N ILE A 279 5.68 15.07 6.33
CA ILE A 279 4.40 15.53 6.88
C ILE A 279 4.49 16.95 7.42
N GLU A 280 5.62 17.36 8.02
CA GLU A 280 5.84 18.75 8.42
C GLU A 280 5.84 19.68 7.19
N ALA A 281 6.57 19.30 6.14
CA ALA A 281 6.58 20.03 4.87
C ALA A 281 5.18 20.07 4.23
N PHE A 282 4.45 18.95 4.23
CA PHE A 282 3.06 18.90 3.78
C PHE A 282 2.17 19.90 4.54
N ASN A 283 2.23 19.93 5.86
CA ASN A 283 1.43 20.85 6.66
C ASN A 283 1.76 22.32 6.35
N PHE A 284 3.04 22.63 6.21
CA PHE A 284 3.49 23.97 5.83
C PHE A 284 2.99 24.41 4.44
N LEU A 285 3.03 23.49 3.47
CA LEU A 285 2.54 23.75 2.10
C LEU A 285 1.02 23.94 2.06
N ILE A 286 0.27 23.15 2.84
CA ILE A 286 -1.19 23.31 2.99
C ILE A 286 -1.53 24.70 3.56
N GLU A 287 -0.80 25.17 4.56
CA GLU A 287 -1.00 26.50 5.15
C GLU A 287 -0.72 27.65 4.17
N LYS A 288 0.11 27.40 3.17
CA LYS A 288 0.41 28.34 2.09
C LYS A 288 -0.48 28.23 0.86
N ASP A 289 -1.49 27.34 0.90
CA ASP A 289 -2.33 27.01 -0.26
C ASP A 289 -1.55 26.39 -1.45
N GLU A 290 -0.37 25.83 -1.22
CA GLU A 290 0.47 25.16 -2.21
C GLU A 290 0.09 23.68 -2.32
N ARG A 291 -1.16 23.40 -2.76
CA ARG A 291 -1.72 22.03 -2.74
C ARG A 291 -1.09 21.08 -3.74
N ALA A 292 -0.54 21.58 -4.85
CA ALA A 292 0.16 20.74 -5.83
C ALA A 292 1.45 20.15 -5.22
N SER A 293 2.24 20.97 -4.55
CA SER A 293 3.44 20.53 -3.83
C SER A 293 3.12 19.74 -2.57
N ALA A 294 2.07 20.15 -1.84
CA ALA A 294 1.60 19.44 -0.65
C ALA A 294 1.20 17.99 -0.98
N SER A 295 0.52 17.78 -2.10
CA SER A 295 0.10 16.45 -2.51
C SER A 295 1.28 15.52 -2.78
N LYS A 296 2.38 16.01 -3.37
CA LYS A 296 3.63 15.25 -3.54
C LYS A 296 4.22 14.83 -2.19
N ARG A 297 4.31 15.77 -1.26
CA ARG A 297 4.87 15.49 0.08
C ARG A 297 4.03 14.49 0.87
N LEU A 298 2.71 14.57 0.75
CA LEU A 298 1.83 13.61 1.41
C LEU A 298 1.97 12.20 0.80
N MET A 299 2.13 12.11 -0.52
CA MET A 299 2.35 10.83 -1.20
C MET A 299 3.71 10.22 -0.81
N GLU A 300 4.78 11.01 -0.80
CA GLU A 300 6.10 10.58 -0.35
C GLU A 300 6.04 10.04 1.08
N ALA A 301 5.41 10.80 1.99
CA ALA A 301 5.22 10.38 3.38
C ALA A 301 4.41 9.07 3.49
N PHE A 302 3.33 8.94 2.72
CA PHE A 302 2.52 7.73 2.70
C PHE A 302 3.28 6.53 2.12
N MET A 303 4.06 6.75 1.06
CA MET A 303 4.86 5.70 0.43
C MET A 303 5.89 5.12 1.39
N VAL A 304 6.56 5.98 2.17
CA VAL A 304 7.56 5.55 3.15
C VAL A 304 6.89 5.00 4.39
N GLY A 305 5.99 5.76 5.00
CA GLY A 305 5.52 5.54 6.35
C GLY A 305 4.00 5.48 6.52
N GLU A 306 3.29 4.73 5.65
CA GLU A 306 1.83 4.57 5.70
C GLU A 306 1.29 4.27 7.11
N PHE A 307 2.01 3.47 7.88
CA PHE A 307 1.60 3.04 9.22
C PHE A 307 2.15 3.90 10.35
N LEU A 308 2.94 4.91 10.02
CA LEU A 308 3.54 5.78 11.04
C LEU A 308 2.55 6.84 11.54
N PRO A 309 2.61 7.20 12.83
CA PRO A 309 1.71 8.17 13.42
C PRO A 309 1.58 9.49 12.66
N PRO A 310 2.64 10.13 12.14
CA PRO A 310 2.53 11.38 11.41
C PRO A 310 1.58 11.29 10.21
N VAL A 311 1.62 10.18 9.45
CA VAL A 311 0.74 9.94 8.31
C VAL A 311 -0.67 9.58 8.75
N GLN A 312 -0.81 8.69 9.73
CA GLN A 312 -2.08 8.21 10.23
C GLN A 312 -2.95 9.30 10.87
N THR A 313 -2.33 10.34 11.43
CA THR A 313 -3.02 11.41 12.15
C THR A 313 -3.35 12.64 11.32
N VAL A 314 -3.00 12.66 10.03
CA VAL A 314 -3.37 13.76 9.13
C VAL A 314 -4.89 13.93 9.14
N SER A 315 -5.36 15.16 9.37
CA SER A 315 -6.79 15.46 9.46
C SER A 315 -7.52 15.16 8.16
N LEU A 316 -8.77 14.72 8.27
CA LEU A 316 -9.61 14.42 7.12
C LEU A 316 -9.79 15.64 6.22
N GLU A 317 -9.93 16.83 6.80
CA GLU A 317 -10.05 18.09 6.06
C GLU A 317 -8.85 18.32 5.14
N LYS A 318 -7.62 18.15 5.65
CA LYS A 318 -6.40 18.30 4.85
C LYS A 318 -6.33 17.25 3.73
N LYS A 319 -6.69 16.01 4.02
CA LYS A 319 -6.74 14.92 3.03
C LYS A 319 -7.78 15.21 1.95
N GLN A 320 -8.97 15.66 2.34
CA GLN A 320 -10.03 16.02 1.40
C GLN A 320 -9.67 17.25 0.54
N SER A 321 -8.90 18.22 1.10
CA SER A 321 -8.44 19.35 0.29
C SER A 321 -7.48 18.91 -0.83
N ILE A 322 -6.64 17.91 -0.56
CA ILE A 322 -5.79 17.28 -1.57
C ILE A 322 -6.64 16.52 -2.57
N LEU A 323 -7.55 15.67 -2.11
CA LEU A 323 -8.43 14.89 -2.98
C LEU A 323 -9.21 15.80 -3.95
N LYS A 324 -9.77 16.88 -3.43
CA LYS A 324 -10.49 17.87 -4.25
C LYS A 324 -9.62 18.50 -5.34
N PHE A 325 -8.38 18.85 -5.00
CA PHE A 325 -7.42 19.35 -5.98
C PHE A 325 -7.12 18.29 -7.06
N VAL A 326 -6.97 17.05 -6.64
CA VAL A 326 -6.72 15.89 -7.49
C VAL A 326 -7.83 15.68 -8.51
N GLU A 327 -9.06 15.60 -8.00
CA GLU A 327 -10.26 15.40 -8.81
C GLU A 327 -10.44 16.53 -9.83
N GLY A 328 -10.25 17.79 -9.40
CA GLY A 328 -10.30 18.93 -10.27
C GLY A 328 -9.25 18.86 -11.39
N TYR A 329 -8.04 18.44 -11.07
CA TYR A 329 -6.99 18.28 -12.07
C TYR A 329 -7.28 17.15 -13.06
N ASN A 330 -7.84 16.03 -12.59
CA ASN A 330 -8.30 14.94 -13.46
C ASN A 330 -9.41 15.41 -14.42
N GLN A 331 -10.35 16.21 -13.91
CA GLN A 331 -11.39 16.80 -14.73
C GLN A 331 -10.81 17.74 -15.80
N LEU A 332 -9.82 18.57 -15.43
CA LEU A 332 -9.12 19.42 -16.38
C LEU A 332 -8.47 18.60 -17.50
N LEU A 333 -7.71 17.54 -17.14
CA LEU A 333 -7.07 16.69 -18.16
C LEU A 333 -8.10 16.00 -19.06
N SER A 334 -9.20 15.52 -18.49
CA SER A 334 -10.26 14.89 -19.27
C SER A 334 -10.95 15.87 -20.21
N SER A 335 -11.22 17.10 -19.75
CA SER A 335 -11.82 18.13 -20.61
C SER A 335 -10.90 18.57 -21.76
N LEU A 336 -9.59 18.64 -21.53
CA LEU A 336 -8.61 18.89 -22.58
C LEU A 336 -8.55 17.77 -23.61
N GLU A 337 -8.65 16.51 -23.17
CA GLU A 337 -8.63 15.35 -24.06
C GLU A 337 -9.89 15.28 -24.94
N VAL A 338 -11.04 15.58 -24.37
CA VAL A 338 -12.33 15.67 -25.09
C VAL A 338 -12.44 16.98 -25.89
N LYS A 339 -11.51 17.91 -25.70
CA LYS A 339 -11.47 19.22 -26.36
C LYS A 339 -12.61 20.14 -25.93
N ASP A 340 -13.12 19.96 -24.72
CA ASP A 340 -14.01 20.92 -24.09
C ASP A 340 -13.20 22.04 -23.43
N TYR A 341 -12.81 23.01 -24.26
CA TYR A 341 -11.96 24.09 -23.78
C TYR A 341 -12.71 25.13 -22.91
N ALA A 342 -14.03 25.12 -22.90
CA ALA A 342 -14.80 25.93 -21.98
C ALA A 342 -14.72 25.35 -20.56
N LEU A 343 -15.02 24.08 -20.42
CA LEU A 343 -14.88 23.37 -19.13
C LEU A 343 -13.42 23.34 -18.66
N ALA A 344 -12.47 23.13 -19.58
CA ALA A 344 -11.04 23.15 -19.25
C ALA A 344 -10.61 24.49 -18.64
N GLU A 345 -11.05 25.63 -19.20
CA GLU A 345 -10.75 26.98 -18.68
C GLU A 345 -11.40 27.22 -17.30
N GLU A 346 -12.63 26.74 -17.10
CA GLU A 346 -13.31 26.78 -15.82
C GLU A 346 -12.50 26.01 -14.76
N LYS A 347 -12.06 24.79 -15.09
CA LYS A 347 -11.25 23.95 -14.18
C LYS A 347 -9.87 24.55 -13.90
N VAL A 348 -9.23 25.18 -14.87
CA VAL A 348 -7.99 25.96 -14.62
C VAL A 348 -8.24 27.07 -13.60
N THR A 349 -9.36 27.78 -13.72
CA THR A 349 -9.72 28.87 -12.81
C THR A 349 -10.01 28.34 -11.40
N GLU A 350 -10.74 27.22 -11.29
CA GLU A 350 -11.02 26.54 -10.02
C GLU A 350 -9.71 26.08 -9.35
N LEU A 351 -8.83 25.40 -10.10
CA LEU A 351 -7.55 24.90 -9.58
C LEU A 351 -6.61 26.02 -9.13
N ARG A 352 -6.59 27.15 -9.82
CA ARG A 352 -5.85 28.35 -9.37
C ARG A 352 -6.38 28.90 -8.05
N GLY A 353 -7.67 28.81 -7.82
CA GLY A 353 -8.27 29.17 -6.53
C GLY A 353 -8.00 28.15 -5.42
N LEU A 354 -7.79 26.88 -5.79
CA LEU A 354 -7.51 25.81 -4.83
C LEU A 354 -6.03 25.71 -4.48
N ALA A 355 -5.11 25.96 -5.42
CA ALA A 355 -3.68 25.75 -5.24
C ALA A 355 -2.89 26.94 -5.83
N GLY A 356 -2.21 27.68 -4.94
CA GLY A 356 -1.40 28.84 -5.35
C GLY A 356 -0.18 28.47 -6.22
N ASP A 357 0.29 27.22 -6.09
CA ASP A 357 1.42 26.65 -6.81
C ASP A 357 1.02 25.84 -8.06
N PHE A 358 -0.25 25.88 -8.45
CA PHE A 358 -0.72 25.22 -9.67
C PHE A 358 -0.19 25.94 -10.92
N ASP A 359 0.64 25.24 -11.71
CA ASP A 359 1.11 25.76 -13.01
C ASP A 359 -0.01 25.72 -14.06
N HIS A 360 -0.74 26.82 -14.15
CA HIS A 360 -1.82 27.00 -15.13
C HIS A 360 -1.32 27.39 -16.52
N SER A 361 -0.02 27.71 -16.68
CA SER A 361 0.53 28.23 -17.94
C SER A 361 0.45 27.20 -19.07
N LYS A 362 0.76 25.94 -18.79
CA LYS A 362 0.71 24.86 -19.79
C LYS A 362 -0.73 24.57 -20.28
N PRO A 363 -1.71 24.31 -19.41
CA PRO A 363 -3.08 24.07 -19.88
C PRO A 363 -3.67 25.31 -20.56
N MET A 364 -3.43 26.51 -20.05
CA MET A 364 -3.89 27.73 -20.70
C MET A 364 -3.27 27.95 -22.08
N ALA A 365 -1.98 27.65 -22.25
CA ALA A 365 -1.33 27.70 -23.55
C ALA A 365 -1.96 26.69 -24.53
N ALA A 366 -2.27 25.49 -24.09
CA ALA A 366 -2.94 24.47 -24.90
C ALA A 366 -4.35 24.93 -25.33
N ILE A 367 -5.15 25.43 -24.37
CA ILE A 367 -6.49 25.99 -24.64
C ILE A 367 -6.42 27.13 -25.64
N ASN A 368 -5.55 28.11 -25.39
CA ASN A 368 -5.42 29.30 -26.26
C ASN A 368 -4.92 28.93 -27.66
N THR A 369 -3.97 28.01 -27.78
CA THR A 369 -3.48 27.52 -29.07
C THR A 369 -4.59 26.83 -29.85
N ALA A 370 -5.33 25.94 -29.20
CA ALA A 370 -6.44 25.21 -29.84
C ALA A 370 -7.54 26.20 -30.32
N ARG A 371 -7.93 27.16 -29.47
CA ARG A 371 -8.91 28.18 -29.79
C ARG A 371 -8.44 29.04 -30.96
N LEU A 372 -7.20 29.54 -30.91
CA LEU A 372 -6.63 30.35 -31.98
C LEU A 372 -6.59 29.59 -33.30
N THR A 373 -6.09 28.35 -33.27
CA THR A 373 -5.98 27.53 -34.50
C THR A 373 -7.36 27.21 -35.07
N SER A 374 -8.32 26.84 -34.23
CA SER A 374 -9.70 26.58 -34.67
C SER A 374 -10.32 27.86 -35.28
N ASN A 375 -10.17 29.00 -34.64
CA ASN A 375 -10.68 30.27 -35.16
C ASN A 375 -10.01 30.66 -36.48
N MET A 376 -8.72 30.43 -36.66
CA MET A 376 -8.04 30.63 -37.96
C MET A 376 -8.66 29.79 -39.07
N HIS A 377 -8.96 28.52 -38.81
CA HIS A 377 -9.63 27.65 -39.75
C HIS A 377 -11.06 28.13 -40.06
N VAL A 378 -11.81 28.60 -39.04
CA VAL A 378 -13.14 29.19 -39.23
C VAL A 378 -13.07 30.42 -40.15
N GLN A 379 -12.15 31.35 -39.87
CA GLN A 379 -11.97 32.54 -40.68
C GLN A 379 -11.56 32.20 -42.14
N THR A 380 -10.68 31.24 -42.31
CA THR A 380 -10.29 30.72 -43.62
C THR A 380 -11.49 30.10 -44.35
N ALA A 381 -12.30 29.32 -43.65
CA ALA A 381 -13.51 28.73 -44.20
C ALA A 381 -14.49 29.83 -44.68
N VAL A 382 -14.76 30.85 -43.87
CA VAL A 382 -15.62 31.98 -44.24
C VAL A 382 -15.10 32.66 -45.52
N ASN A 383 -13.81 32.95 -45.61
CA ASN A 383 -13.20 33.59 -46.77
C ASN A 383 -13.29 32.71 -48.04
N GLU A 384 -13.04 31.40 -47.91
CA GLU A 384 -13.16 30.48 -49.05
C GLU A 384 -14.62 30.25 -49.47
N GLY A 385 -15.55 30.24 -48.50
CA GLY A 385 -16.98 30.22 -48.79
C GLY A 385 -17.45 31.43 -49.58
N LEU A 386 -16.99 32.64 -49.21
CA LEU A 386 -17.28 33.88 -49.94
C LEU A 386 -16.70 33.88 -51.37
N ARG A 387 -15.60 33.14 -51.59
CA ARG A 387 -15.00 32.97 -52.94
C ARG A 387 -15.69 31.87 -53.77
N GLY A 388 -16.65 31.15 -53.18
CA GLY A 388 -17.33 30.04 -53.85
C GLY A 388 -16.53 28.73 -53.88
N ASN A 389 -15.43 28.64 -53.09
CA ASN A 389 -14.61 27.43 -52.99
C ASN A 389 -15.17 26.47 -51.92
N GLU A 390 -16.18 25.71 -52.30
CA GLU A 390 -16.92 24.82 -51.39
C GLU A 390 -16.03 23.73 -50.79
N GLN A 391 -15.06 23.21 -51.50
CA GLN A 391 -14.18 22.16 -50.99
C GLN A 391 -13.27 22.69 -49.89
N ALA A 392 -12.57 23.79 -50.10
CA ALA A 392 -11.72 24.43 -49.12
C ALA A 392 -12.52 24.90 -47.87
N TYR A 393 -13.77 25.36 -48.09
CA TYR A 393 -14.69 25.65 -46.98
C TYR A 393 -14.92 24.42 -46.10
N LYS A 394 -15.33 23.29 -46.68
CA LYS A 394 -15.59 22.04 -45.93
C LYS A 394 -14.37 21.53 -45.18
N GLU A 395 -13.19 21.56 -45.83
CA GLU A 395 -11.94 21.12 -45.22
C GLU A 395 -11.56 21.96 -44.01
N ASN A 396 -11.70 23.28 -44.10
CA ASN A 396 -11.39 24.19 -43.00
C ASN A 396 -12.43 24.08 -41.87
N ILE A 397 -13.71 23.91 -42.18
CA ILE A 397 -14.74 23.66 -41.14
C ILE A 397 -14.47 22.34 -40.42
N ALA A 398 -14.15 21.27 -41.16
CA ALA A 398 -13.79 19.97 -40.56
C ALA A 398 -12.55 20.09 -39.64
N ALA A 399 -11.51 20.79 -40.10
CA ALA A 399 -10.32 21.04 -39.30
C ALA A 399 -10.63 21.86 -38.05
N ALA A 400 -11.41 22.94 -38.15
CA ALA A 400 -11.83 23.75 -37.01
C ALA A 400 -12.60 22.90 -35.98
N THR A 401 -13.58 22.11 -36.44
CA THR A 401 -14.40 21.23 -35.60
C THR A 401 -13.58 20.12 -34.97
N GLN A 402 -12.60 19.56 -35.68
CA GLN A 402 -11.71 18.54 -35.11
C GLN A 402 -10.83 19.07 -33.98
N ILE A 403 -10.42 20.36 -34.07
CA ILE A 403 -9.59 21.01 -33.05
C ILE A 403 -10.46 21.43 -31.87
N TRP A 404 -11.57 22.11 -32.12
CA TRP A 404 -12.49 22.62 -31.11
C TRP A 404 -13.96 22.39 -31.54
N PRO A 405 -14.55 21.26 -31.14
CA PRO A 405 -15.89 20.87 -31.58
C PRO A 405 -17.00 21.88 -31.25
N THR A 406 -16.87 22.53 -30.10
CA THR A 406 -17.84 23.52 -29.58
C THR A 406 -17.43 24.96 -29.85
N ASN A 407 -16.60 25.21 -30.87
CA ASN A 407 -16.17 26.56 -31.20
C ASN A 407 -17.39 27.46 -31.61
N PRO A 408 -17.68 28.53 -30.86
CA PRO A 408 -18.81 29.40 -31.14
C PRO A 408 -18.69 30.13 -32.49
N GLU A 409 -17.47 30.34 -33.00
CA GLU A 409 -17.24 30.96 -34.31
C GLU A 409 -17.68 30.09 -35.50
N LEU A 410 -17.83 28.78 -35.30
CA LEU A 410 -18.37 27.86 -36.33
C LEU A 410 -19.77 28.31 -36.76
N LYS A 411 -20.59 28.76 -35.82
CA LYS A 411 -21.91 29.31 -36.11
C LYS A 411 -21.85 30.47 -37.09
N THR A 412 -20.93 31.41 -36.86
CA THR A 412 -20.73 32.57 -37.74
C THR A 412 -20.33 32.17 -39.18
N ALA A 413 -19.46 31.15 -39.30
CA ALA A 413 -19.08 30.60 -40.59
C ALA A 413 -20.27 29.98 -41.34
N PHE A 414 -21.17 29.34 -40.65
CA PHE A 414 -22.36 28.72 -41.23
C PHE A 414 -23.40 29.76 -41.64
N ASP A 415 -23.62 30.81 -40.83
CA ASP A 415 -24.53 31.91 -41.17
C ASP A 415 -24.16 32.60 -42.48
N SER A 416 -22.86 32.68 -42.76
CA SER A 416 -22.35 33.30 -44.00
C SER A 416 -22.65 32.50 -45.26
N MET A 417 -22.73 31.15 -45.15
CA MET A 417 -23.02 30.24 -46.25
C MET A 417 -24.51 29.90 -46.39
N SER A 418 -25.29 30.00 -45.31
CA SER A 418 -26.73 29.68 -45.30
C SER A 418 -27.56 30.62 -46.19
N LYS A 419 -27.07 31.81 -46.53
CA LYS A 419 -27.74 32.74 -47.43
C LYS A 419 -27.85 32.27 -48.88
N GLN A 420 -27.30 31.12 -49.26
CA GLN A 420 -27.32 30.56 -50.63
C GLN A 420 -28.29 29.38 -50.81
N GLY A 421 -29.37 29.29 -50.07
CA GLY A 421 -30.62 28.56 -50.31
C GLY A 421 -30.56 27.09 -50.82
N ASN A 422 -31.44 26.24 -50.39
CA ASN A 422 -31.78 24.84 -50.71
C ASN A 422 -31.08 23.69 -49.96
N ARG A 423 -29.83 23.83 -49.48
CA ARG A 423 -29.17 22.75 -48.70
C ARG A 423 -29.65 22.69 -47.25
N GLN A 424 -30.10 23.83 -46.71
CA GLN A 424 -30.55 23.94 -45.33
C GLN A 424 -31.75 23.03 -45.04
N ILE A 425 -32.75 23.01 -45.93
CA ILE A 425 -33.96 22.17 -45.76
C ILE A 425 -33.62 20.67 -45.69
N GLN A 426 -32.71 20.20 -46.56
CA GLN A 426 -32.36 18.77 -46.58
C GLN A 426 -31.53 18.36 -45.34
N THR A 427 -30.66 19.24 -44.85
CA THR A 427 -29.87 19.00 -43.63
C THR A 427 -30.74 19.02 -42.38
N THR A 428 -31.76 19.88 -42.33
CA THR A 428 -32.75 19.92 -41.22
C THR A 428 -33.58 18.63 -41.17
N ILE A 429 -34.03 18.12 -42.34
CA ILE A 429 -34.76 16.82 -42.42
C ILE A 429 -33.87 15.69 -41.94
N ASP A 430 -32.59 15.68 -42.32
CA ASP A 430 -31.63 14.67 -41.89
C ASP A 430 -31.38 14.71 -40.37
N LEU A 431 -31.25 15.93 -39.78
CA LEU A 431 -31.14 16.14 -38.36
C LEU A 431 -32.37 15.60 -37.61
N ASP A 432 -33.59 15.97 -38.06
CA ASP A 432 -34.84 15.49 -37.45
C ASP A 432 -34.91 13.94 -37.47
N ARG A 433 -34.47 13.32 -38.57
CA ARG A 433 -34.37 11.86 -38.68
C ARG A 433 -33.42 11.27 -37.67
N LEU A 434 -32.20 11.85 -37.51
CA LEU A 434 -31.19 11.35 -36.58
C LEU A 434 -31.63 11.53 -35.12
N ILE A 435 -32.31 12.61 -34.79
CA ILE A 435 -32.92 12.83 -33.47
C ILE A 435 -33.99 11.76 -33.22
N ALA A 436 -34.89 11.53 -34.20
CA ALA A 436 -35.94 10.52 -34.08
C ALA A 436 -35.38 9.10 -33.93
N THR A 437 -34.24 8.79 -34.53
CA THR A 437 -33.55 7.50 -34.42
C THR A 437 -32.55 7.44 -33.26
N ARG A 438 -32.46 8.46 -32.42
CA ARG A 438 -31.51 8.60 -31.31
C ARG A 438 -30.05 8.38 -31.72
N SER A 439 -29.71 8.72 -32.95
CA SER A 439 -28.36 8.59 -33.51
C SER A 439 -27.47 9.77 -33.09
N PHE A 440 -27.43 10.08 -31.80
CA PHE A 440 -26.81 11.29 -31.24
C PHE A 440 -25.30 11.36 -31.51
N ARG A 441 -24.60 10.23 -31.50
CA ARG A 441 -23.17 10.19 -31.85
C ARG A 441 -22.90 10.61 -33.28
N GLN A 442 -23.80 10.30 -34.21
CA GLN A 442 -23.66 10.73 -35.60
C GLN A 442 -23.92 12.23 -35.73
N ILE A 443 -24.91 12.75 -34.98
CA ILE A 443 -25.16 14.20 -34.89
C ILE A 443 -23.91 14.90 -34.37
N TYR A 444 -23.32 14.40 -33.29
CA TYR A 444 -22.11 14.96 -32.69
C TYR A 444 -20.90 14.92 -33.64
N THR A 445 -20.72 13.84 -34.37
CA THR A 445 -19.62 13.73 -35.36
C THR A 445 -19.73 14.75 -36.48
N ASP A 446 -20.97 15.00 -36.94
CA ASP A 446 -21.27 15.92 -38.06
C ASP A 446 -21.87 17.25 -37.56
N GLN A 447 -21.69 17.59 -36.27
CA GLN A 447 -22.34 18.73 -35.60
C GLN A 447 -22.21 20.04 -36.36
N GLY A 448 -21.05 20.29 -36.97
CA GLY A 448 -20.82 21.46 -37.76
C GLY A 448 -21.84 21.65 -38.89
N ARG A 449 -22.25 20.59 -39.56
CA ARG A 449 -23.26 20.58 -40.62
C ARG A 449 -24.65 20.94 -40.08
N TYR A 450 -24.99 20.39 -38.91
CA TYR A 450 -26.34 20.58 -38.33
C TYR A 450 -26.49 21.96 -37.67
N ILE A 451 -25.47 22.45 -36.97
CA ILE A 451 -25.45 23.81 -36.41
C ILE A 451 -25.77 24.83 -37.49
N ALA A 452 -25.15 24.67 -38.68
CA ALA A 452 -25.42 25.54 -39.83
C ALA A 452 -26.87 25.54 -40.30
N ALA A 453 -27.51 24.36 -40.25
CA ALA A 453 -28.85 24.20 -40.80
C ALA A 453 -29.95 24.77 -39.87
N VAL A 454 -29.66 24.88 -38.57
CA VAL A 454 -30.67 25.26 -37.54
C VAL A 454 -30.49 26.68 -37.00
N VAL A 455 -29.63 27.50 -37.63
CA VAL A 455 -29.32 28.84 -37.14
C VAL A 455 -30.56 29.70 -36.92
N ASP A 456 -31.56 29.59 -37.80
CA ASP A 456 -32.79 30.38 -37.77
C ASP A 456 -33.94 29.64 -37.02
N ASP A 457 -33.67 28.46 -36.43
CA ASP A 457 -34.64 27.67 -35.71
C ASP A 457 -34.19 27.46 -34.27
N GLU A 458 -34.64 28.32 -33.38
CA GLU A 458 -34.22 28.37 -31.98
C GLU A 458 -34.47 27.04 -31.26
N LYS A 459 -35.62 26.37 -31.55
CA LYS A 459 -35.93 25.11 -30.90
C LYS A 459 -34.96 23.97 -31.29
N ARG A 460 -34.69 23.83 -32.60
CA ARG A 460 -33.75 22.81 -33.08
C ARG A 460 -32.31 23.10 -32.67
N LYS A 461 -31.99 24.35 -32.50
CA LYS A 461 -30.70 24.80 -32.00
C LYS A 461 -30.53 24.40 -30.54
N GLU A 462 -31.52 24.64 -29.68
CA GLU A 462 -31.53 24.20 -28.28
C GLU A 462 -31.40 22.67 -28.18
N ASP A 463 -32.20 21.91 -28.94
CA ASP A 463 -32.13 20.44 -28.98
C ASP A 463 -30.73 19.94 -29.41
N LEU A 464 -30.10 20.61 -30.39
CA LEU A 464 -28.77 20.25 -30.87
C LEU A 464 -27.66 20.59 -29.85
N GLU A 465 -27.74 21.79 -29.22
CA GLU A 465 -26.81 22.20 -28.16
C GLU A 465 -26.90 21.22 -26.97
N GLU A 466 -28.09 20.78 -26.58
CA GLU A 466 -28.31 19.80 -25.55
C GLU A 466 -27.67 18.44 -25.92
N ILE A 467 -27.89 17.95 -27.15
CA ILE A 467 -27.30 16.69 -27.62
C ILE A 467 -25.77 16.76 -27.57
N ILE A 468 -25.19 17.86 -28.04
CA ILE A 468 -23.73 18.05 -28.01
C ILE A 468 -23.20 18.06 -26.58
N ALA A 469 -23.83 18.81 -25.68
CA ALA A 469 -23.45 18.87 -24.27
C ALA A 469 -23.54 17.49 -23.59
N ASN A 470 -24.60 16.74 -23.88
CA ASN A 470 -24.81 15.40 -23.34
C ASN A 470 -23.71 14.42 -23.81
N ILE A 471 -23.37 14.43 -25.10
CA ILE A 471 -22.28 13.57 -25.63
C ILE A 471 -20.92 13.96 -25.03
N MET A 472 -20.65 15.24 -24.86
CA MET A 472 -19.42 15.69 -24.20
C MET A 472 -19.36 15.23 -22.74
N THR A 473 -20.46 15.31 -22.01
CA THR A 473 -20.57 14.81 -20.63
C THR A 473 -20.27 13.30 -20.56
N ILE A 474 -20.82 12.54 -21.51
CA ILE A 474 -20.56 11.10 -21.63
C ILE A 474 -19.07 10.84 -21.88
N ASP A 475 -18.47 11.54 -22.85
CA ASP A 475 -17.07 11.35 -23.24
C ASP A 475 -16.11 11.73 -22.11
N ILE A 476 -16.38 12.82 -21.38
CA ILE A 476 -15.64 13.19 -20.18
C ILE A 476 -15.70 12.07 -19.13
N SER A 477 -16.89 11.55 -18.87
CA SER A 477 -17.06 10.45 -17.90
C SER A 477 -16.31 9.19 -18.32
N ILE A 478 -16.36 8.80 -19.58
CA ILE A 478 -15.60 7.67 -20.10
C ILE A 478 -14.09 7.88 -19.92
N GLN A 479 -13.59 9.08 -20.20
CA GLN A 479 -12.17 9.39 -20.04
C GLN A 479 -11.75 9.42 -18.56
N GLN A 480 -12.57 9.99 -17.69
CA GLN A 480 -12.32 9.94 -16.23
C GLN A 480 -12.30 8.50 -15.71
N ALA A 481 -13.29 7.69 -16.12
CA ALA A 481 -13.33 6.28 -15.75
C ALA A 481 -12.11 5.52 -16.26
N ARG A 482 -11.67 5.80 -17.50
CA ARG A 482 -10.45 5.21 -18.06
C ARG A 482 -9.22 5.53 -17.19
N LYS A 483 -9.04 6.80 -16.82
CA LYS A 483 -7.95 7.22 -15.94
C LYS A 483 -8.00 6.52 -14.60
N LEU A 484 -9.19 6.43 -13.99
CA LEU A 484 -9.37 5.69 -12.74
C LEU A 484 -9.01 4.21 -12.90
N ALA A 485 -9.40 3.56 -13.98
CA ALA A 485 -9.07 2.16 -14.25
C ALA A 485 -7.56 1.95 -14.49
N GLU A 486 -6.91 2.84 -15.25
CA GLU A 486 -5.47 2.79 -15.52
C GLU A 486 -4.64 2.82 -14.24
N VAL A 487 -5.15 3.46 -13.21
CA VAL A 487 -4.49 3.55 -11.91
C VAL A 487 -4.92 2.47 -10.92
N GLY A 488 -5.76 1.52 -11.37
CA GLY A 488 -6.21 0.39 -10.56
C GLY A 488 -7.45 0.66 -9.72
N ASN A 489 -8.09 1.84 -9.88
CA ASN A 489 -9.38 2.14 -9.24
C ASN A 489 -10.54 1.77 -10.16
N ALA A 490 -10.72 0.47 -10.43
CA ALA A 490 -11.82 -0.03 -11.25
C ALA A 490 -13.20 0.24 -10.62
N PHE A 491 -13.27 0.33 -9.29
CA PHE A 491 -14.50 0.66 -8.57
C PHE A 491 -14.97 2.08 -8.88
N GLY A 492 -14.07 3.06 -8.75
CA GLY A 492 -14.35 4.45 -9.09
C GLY A 492 -14.64 4.62 -10.59
N ALA A 493 -13.93 3.90 -11.46
CA ALA A 493 -14.19 3.90 -12.89
C ALA A 493 -15.62 3.43 -13.19
N TRP A 494 -16.06 2.33 -12.58
CA TRP A 494 -17.42 1.86 -12.76
C TRP A 494 -18.47 2.85 -12.22
N GLU A 495 -18.28 3.41 -11.01
CA GLU A 495 -19.22 4.40 -10.45
C GLU A 495 -19.34 5.65 -11.33
N THR A 496 -18.22 6.15 -11.86
CA THR A 496 -18.21 7.31 -12.76
C THR A 496 -19.05 7.07 -14.01
N VAL A 497 -18.93 5.89 -14.61
CA VAL A 497 -19.72 5.53 -15.79
C VAL A 497 -21.18 5.23 -15.42
N GLU A 498 -21.44 4.55 -14.32
CA GLU A 498 -22.80 4.20 -13.87
C GLU A 498 -23.65 5.42 -13.54
N GLU A 499 -23.04 6.48 -12.98
CA GLU A 499 -23.73 7.74 -12.68
C GLU A 499 -24.30 8.36 -13.95
N VAL A 500 -23.49 8.43 -15.00
CA VAL A 500 -23.88 9.02 -16.29
C VAL A 500 -24.77 8.06 -17.09
N PHE A 501 -24.56 6.75 -16.95
CA PHE A 501 -25.38 5.73 -17.61
C PHE A 501 -26.84 5.74 -17.16
N LYS A 502 -27.13 6.16 -15.94
CA LYS A 502 -28.52 6.32 -15.46
C LYS A 502 -29.32 7.31 -16.32
N GLU A 503 -28.65 8.30 -16.85
CA GLU A 503 -29.24 9.36 -17.67
C GLU A 503 -29.15 9.06 -19.16
N PHE A 504 -28.03 8.48 -19.61
CA PHE A 504 -27.70 8.27 -21.04
C PHE A 504 -27.51 6.78 -21.38
N SER A 505 -28.48 5.95 -21.01
CA SER A 505 -28.40 4.49 -21.18
C SER A 505 -28.31 4.00 -22.64
N ASP A 506 -28.69 4.86 -23.61
CA ASP A 506 -28.75 4.54 -25.03
C ASP A 506 -27.40 4.75 -25.77
N ASP A 507 -26.38 5.31 -25.09
CA ASP A 507 -25.08 5.55 -25.71
C ASP A 507 -24.21 4.27 -25.77
N PRO A 508 -23.82 3.78 -26.97
CA PRO A 508 -23.10 2.52 -27.09
C PRO A 508 -21.71 2.51 -26.46
N PRO A 509 -20.85 3.55 -26.63
CA PRO A 509 -19.57 3.64 -25.94
C PRO A 509 -19.69 3.63 -24.42
N LEU A 510 -20.66 4.35 -23.86
CA LEU A 510 -20.92 4.38 -22.43
C LEU A 510 -21.37 3.02 -21.91
N SER A 511 -22.31 2.37 -22.63
CA SER A 511 -22.79 1.03 -22.30
C SER A 511 -21.64 0.00 -22.32
N LYS A 512 -20.75 0.11 -23.31
CA LYS A 512 -19.56 -0.74 -23.39
C LYS A 512 -18.63 -0.51 -22.19
N ALA A 513 -18.27 0.74 -21.91
CA ALA A 513 -17.40 1.09 -20.80
C ALA A 513 -17.98 0.60 -19.46
N ARG A 514 -19.29 0.77 -19.25
CA ARG A 514 -20.00 0.25 -18.08
C ARG A 514 -19.87 -1.26 -17.94
N SER A 515 -20.05 -2.01 -19.05
CA SER A 515 -19.96 -3.47 -19.05
C SER A 515 -18.53 -3.95 -18.77
N ASP A 516 -17.55 -3.30 -19.38
CA ASP A 516 -16.14 -3.65 -19.22
C ASP A 516 -15.73 -3.47 -17.74
N TYR A 517 -16.02 -2.33 -17.12
CA TYR A 517 -15.70 -2.08 -15.71
C TYR A 517 -16.56 -2.91 -14.75
N ALA A 518 -17.86 -3.13 -15.05
CA ALA A 518 -18.71 -3.98 -14.21
C ALA A 518 -18.18 -5.42 -14.11
N THR A 519 -17.56 -5.92 -15.16
CA THR A 519 -16.95 -7.26 -15.17
C THR A 519 -15.76 -7.31 -14.22
N GLU A 520 -14.94 -6.24 -14.18
CA GLU A 520 -13.76 -6.15 -13.32
C GLU A 520 -14.13 -6.07 -11.82
N VAL A 521 -15.24 -5.39 -11.49
CA VAL A 521 -15.69 -5.19 -10.09
C VAL A 521 -17.02 -5.91 -9.79
N ALA A 522 -17.27 -7.03 -10.45
CA ALA A 522 -18.54 -7.75 -10.37
C ALA A 522 -19.07 -8.03 -8.95
N PRO A 523 -18.25 -8.42 -7.95
CA PRO A 523 -18.72 -8.61 -6.58
C PRO A 523 -19.29 -7.33 -5.95
N PHE A 524 -18.66 -6.19 -6.22
CA PHE A 524 -19.10 -4.89 -5.73
C PHE A 524 -20.41 -4.44 -6.37
N VAL A 525 -20.50 -4.53 -7.70
CA VAL A 525 -21.72 -4.22 -8.45
C VAL A 525 -22.90 -5.09 -7.99
N SER A 526 -22.63 -6.39 -7.79
CA SER A 526 -23.65 -7.32 -7.28
C SER A 526 -24.12 -6.95 -5.87
N ALA A 527 -23.20 -6.52 -5.00
CA ALA A 527 -23.53 -6.09 -3.65
C ALA A 527 -24.37 -4.81 -3.64
N LEU A 528 -24.02 -3.81 -4.48
CA LEU A 528 -24.81 -2.57 -4.63
C LEU A 528 -26.22 -2.86 -5.16
N LYS A 529 -26.34 -3.63 -6.25
CA LYS A 529 -27.65 -3.99 -6.80
C LYS A 529 -28.52 -4.75 -5.79
N ARG A 530 -27.89 -5.63 -5.02
CA ARG A 530 -28.61 -6.35 -3.96
C ARG A 530 -29.09 -5.40 -2.86
N ALA A 531 -28.30 -4.37 -2.53
CA ALA A 531 -28.71 -3.35 -1.57
C ALA A 531 -29.88 -2.53 -2.10
N GLU A 532 -29.83 -2.10 -3.37
CA GLU A 532 -30.91 -1.37 -4.05
C GLU A 532 -32.21 -2.20 -4.12
N ASP A 533 -32.13 -3.46 -4.55
CA ASP A 533 -33.28 -4.38 -4.57
C ASP A 533 -33.97 -4.54 -3.19
N LEU A 534 -33.16 -4.59 -2.12
CA LEU A 534 -33.67 -4.73 -0.76
C LEU A 534 -34.28 -3.42 -0.23
N GLU A 535 -33.66 -2.28 -0.59
CA GLU A 535 -34.21 -0.94 -0.31
C GLU A 535 -35.58 -0.76 -0.98
N GLU A 536 -35.71 -1.08 -2.28
CA GLU A 536 -36.98 -1.04 -3.02
C GLU A 536 -38.08 -1.93 -2.43
N ARG A 537 -37.68 -3.04 -1.79
CA ARG A 537 -38.62 -3.94 -1.08
C ARG A 537 -38.94 -3.50 0.35
N GLY A 538 -38.43 -2.34 0.79
CA GLY A 538 -38.60 -1.85 2.17
C GLY A 538 -37.85 -2.67 3.22
N GLN A 539 -36.86 -3.47 2.83
CA GLN A 539 -36.04 -4.26 3.74
C GLN A 539 -34.81 -3.43 4.20
N THR A 540 -35.05 -2.32 4.90
CA THR A 540 -34.11 -1.28 5.26
C THR A 540 -32.85 -1.84 5.95
N GLY A 541 -33.02 -2.72 6.96
CA GLY A 541 -31.87 -3.30 7.69
C GLY A 541 -30.99 -4.20 6.80
N ALA A 542 -31.60 -4.99 5.93
CA ALA A 542 -30.86 -5.85 4.99
C ALA A 542 -30.20 -5.03 3.88
N GLY A 543 -30.89 -4.01 3.35
CA GLY A 543 -30.34 -3.05 2.40
C GLY A 543 -29.12 -2.33 2.95
N LEU A 544 -29.23 -1.81 4.18
CA LEU A 544 -28.12 -1.15 4.88
C LEU A 544 -26.90 -2.07 5.04
N ALA A 545 -27.10 -3.33 5.42
CA ALA A 545 -26.01 -4.29 5.56
C ALA A 545 -25.27 -4.53 4.24
N TRP A 546 -25.98 -4.56 3.10
CA TRP A 546 -25.37 -4.72 1.79
C TRP A 546 -24.67 -3.45 1.30
N TYR A 547 -25.18 -2.26 1.58
CA TYR A 547 -24.45 -1.00 1.31
C TYR A 547 -23.18 -0.89 2.16
N LEU A 548 -23.21 -1.27 3.43
CA LEU A 548 -22.01 -1.33 4.28
C LEU A 548 -20.99 -2.32 3.75
N LYS A 549 -21.43 -3.48 3.25
CA LYS A 549 -20.57 -4.45 2.59
C LYS A 549 -19.93 -3.88 1.32
N SER A 550 -20.68 -3.16 0.51
CA SER A 550 -20.17 -2.49 -0.69
C SER A 550 -19.12 -1.43 -0.30
N ARG A 551 -19.39 -0.64 0.74
CA ARG A 551 -18.44 0.35 1.25
C ARG A 551 -17.20 -0.28 1.86
N GLN A 552 -17.27 -1.50 2.38
CA GLN A 552 -16.10 -2.25 2.82
C GLN A 552 -15.20 -2.66 1.65
N MET A 553 -15.78 -2.99 0.47
CA MET A 553 -15.04 -3.31 -0.74
C MET A 553 -14.42 -2.04 -1.37
N TYR A 554 -15.18 -0.95 -1.39
CA TYR A 554 -14.74 0.35 -1.88
C TYR A 554 -15.18 1.46 -0.91
N PRO A 555 -14.30 1.88 0.03
CA PRO A 555 -14.62 2.89 1.05
C PRO A 555 -15.01 4.27 0.50
N ALA A 556 -14.51 4.64 -0.69
CA ALA A 556 -14.83 5.89 -1.36
C ALA A 556 -16.14 5.85 -2.19
N SER A 557 -16.86 4.72 -2.18
CA SER A 557 -18.10 4.56 -2.94
C SER A 557 -19.14 5.64 -2.63
N THR A 558 -19.47 6.41 -3.63
CA THR A 558 -20.52 7.45 -3.56
C THR A 558 -21.92 6.81 -3.56
N PHE A 559 -22.11 5.71 -4.29
CA PHE A 559 -23.38 4.97 -4.34
C PHE A 559 -23.68 4.33 -2.99
N ALA A 560 -22.72 3.63 -2.41
CA ALA A 560 -22.90 3.03 -1.09
C ALA A 560 -23.11 4.10 -0.01
N ALA A 561 -22.38 5.22 -0.06
CA ALA A 561 -22.53 6.31 0.89
C ALA A 561 -23.94 6.95 0.81
N ARG A 562 -24.44 7.21 -0.41
CA ARG A 562 -25.78 7.75 -0.62
C ARG A 562 -26.86 6.76 -0.14
N GLY A 563 -26.72 5.47 -0.43
CA GLY A 563 -27.62 4.43 0.04
C GLY A 563 -27.66 4.32 1.57
N ILE A 564 -26.49 4.29 2.20
CA ILE A 564 -26.37 4.28 3.66
C ILE A 564 -27.06 5.50 4.26
N LYS A 565 -26.80 6.69 3.72
CA LYS A 565 -27.42 7.93 4.22
C LYS A 565 -28.95 7.87 4.13
N ARG A 566 -29.52 7.49 2.97
CA ARG A 566 -30.97 7.39 2.81
C ARG A 566 -31.60 6.45 3.84
N LEU A 567 -31.02 5.23 3.99
CA LEU A 567 -31.58 4.23 4.90
C LEU A 567 -31.38 4.60 6.38
N VAL A 568 -30.28 5.27 6.72
CA VAL A 568 -30.04 5.78 8.08
C VAL A 568 -31.02 6.92 8.41
N ASP A 569 -31.25 7.85 7.48
CA ASP A 569 -32.19 8.95 7.66
C ASP A 569 -33.64 8.41 7.80
N GLU A 570 -33.96 7.27 7.14
CA GLU A 570 -35.27 6.59 7.28
C GLU A 570 -35.44 5.94 8.66
N VAL A 571 -34.39 5.30 9.18
CA VAL A 571 -34.43 4.57 10.47
C VAL A 571 -34.25 5.49 11.66
N LEU A 572 -33.47 6.55 11.49
CA LEU A 572 -33.17 7.55 12.52
C LEU A 572 -33.65 8.94 12.03
N PRO A 573 -34.97 9.16 11.97
CA PRO A 573 -35.47 10.48 11.61
C PRO A 573 -34.90 11.51 12.59
N ASP A 574 -34.43 12.64 12.04
CA ASP A 574 -33.75 13.72 12.72
C ASP A 574 -34.16 13.87 14.21
N GLN A 575 -33.28 13.55 15.10
CA GLN A 575 -33.32 14.09 16.44
C GLN A 575 -33.05 15.59 16.28
N GLY A 576 -34.12 16.37 16.36
CA GLY A 576 -34.09 17.82 16.25
C GLY A 576 -32.95 18.44 17.06
N PRO A 577 -32.62 19.71 16.83
CA PRO A 577 -31.38 20.33 17.27
C PRO A 577 -31.10 20.00 18.73
N ALA A 578 -29.91 19.45 18.97
CA ALA A 578 -29.45 19.11 20.31
C ALA A 578 -29.71 20.32 21.21
N LEU A 579 -30.52 20.11 22.25
CA LEU A 579 -30.72 21.07 23.32
C LEU A 579 -29.33 21.56 23.74
N GLU A 580 -29.07 22.83 23.48
CA GLU A 580 -27.95 23.54 24.06
C GLU A 580 -27.96 23.25 25.58
N ALA A 581 -27.02 22.48 26.06
CA ALA A 581 -26.74 22.34 27.44
C ALA A 581 -26.19 23.71 27.92
N ASN A 582 -27.10 24.55 28.40
CA ASN A 582 -26.73 25.60 29.32
C ASN A 582 -26.13 24.93 30.56
N GLU A 583 -24.82 25.04 30.77
CA GLU A 583 -24.18 25.59 31.99
C GLU A 583 -22.66 25.53 31.85
#